data_a887d726172e22abf42f95189fbbb123
#
_entry.id   a887d726172e22abf42f95189fbbb123
#
_cell.length_a   1.000
_cell.length_b   1.000
_cell.length_c   1.000
_cell.angle_alpha   90.00
_cell.angle_beta   90.00
_cell.angle_gamma   90.00
#
_symmetry.space_group_name_H-M   'P 1'
#
loop_
_entity.id
_entity.type
_entity.pdbx_description
1 polymer ?
#
loop_
_entity_poly.entity_id
_entity_poly.type
_entity_poly.pdbx_seq_one_letter_code
_entity_poly.pdbx_strand_id
1 'polypeptide(L)'
;DEKITQATTGAVGKVVEWDSTRSLLYFQQERFGDFGTNNSTGDHSVFEGANVITGATSSATLTPSTDSETITLANNNTLSTTSGYANPELQPDSGNIIYLENRKPIQRDSDQTEDIKLIIEF
;
A
#
# COMPACT_ATOMS: atom_id res chain seq x y z
N ASP A 1 2.40 3.93 -13.88
CA ASP A 1 2.06 3.01 -12.77
C ASP A 1 2.00 1.57 -13.28
N GLU A 2 3.14 0.98 -13.54
CA GLU A 2 3.22 -0.39 -14.03
C GLU A 2 3.04 -1.39 -12.89
N LYS A 3 2.30 -2.48 -13.15
CA LYS A 3 2.22 -3.63 -12.25
C LYS A 3 3.51 -4.43 -12.30
N ILE A 4 4.04 -4.78 -11.14
CA ILE A 4 5.23 -5.64 -11.00
C ILE A 4 4.89 -6.89 -10.21
N THR A 5 5.55 -7.98 -10.56
CA THR A 5 5.35 -9.28 -9.91
C THR A 5 6.67 -9.93 -9.55
N GLN A 6 6.69 -10.60 -8.41
CA GLN A 6 7.76 -11.52 -8.03
C GLN A 6 7.18 -12.94 -7.97
N ALA A 7 7.43 -13.71 -9.00
CA ALA A 7 6.76 -15.00 -9.19
C ALA A 7 7.04 -16.01 -8.06
N THR A 8 8.24 -15.96 -7.47
CA THR A 8 8.66 -16.87 -6.40
C THR A 8 7.84 -16.70 -5.12
N THR A 9 7.52 -15.46 -4.77
CA THR A 9 6.78 -15.13 -3.53
C THR A 9 5.29 -14.95 -3.77
N GLY A 10 4.89 -14.75 -5.03
CA GLY A 10 3.56 -14.33 -5.40
C GLY A 10 3.26 -12.86 -5.10
N ALA A 11 4.30 -12.09 -4.74
CA ALA A 11 4.14 -10.67 -4.45
C ALA A 11 3.81 -9.88 -5.71
N VAL A 12 2.91 -8.92 -5.55
CA VAL A 12 2.47 -8.00 -6.60
C VAL A 12 2.49 -6.60 -6.05
N GLY A 13 3.00 -5.67 -6.84
CA GLY A 13 3.06 -4.27 -6.51
C GLY A 13 2.80 -3.39 -7.72
N LYS A 14 2.82 -2.10 -7.50
CA LYS A 14 2.64 -1.07 -8.51
C LYS A 14 3.79 -0.08 -8.42
N VAL A 15 4.47 0.13 -9.53
CA VAL A 15 5.61 1.07 -9.58
C VAL A 15 5.12 2.48 -9.31
N VAL A 16 5.81 3.17 -8.41
CA VAL A 16 5.64 4.59 -8.14
C VAL A 16 6.72 5.38 -8.87
N GLU A 17 7.99 4.99 -8.71
CA GLU A 17 9.13 5.71 -9.30
C GLU A 17 10.32 4.75 -9.49
N TRP A 18 11.15 5.06 -10.46
CA TRP A 18 12.45 4.44 -10.67
C TRP A 18 13.55 5.50 -10.63
N ASP A 19 14.39 5.49 -9.59
CA ASP A 19 15.61 6.30 -9.52
C ASP A 19 16.78 5.52 -10.14
N SER A 20 17.06 5.82 -11.41
CA SER A 20 18.14 5.17 -12.15
C SER A 20 19.53 5.53 -11.63
N THR A 21 19.68 6.68 -10.97
CA THR A 21 20.97 7.15 -10.43
C THR A 21 21.39 6.32 -9.23
N ARG A 22 20.43 5.89 -8.43
CA ARG A 22 20.67 5.10 -7.20
C ARG A 22 20.21 3.66 -7.33
N SER A 23 19.63 3.29 -8.47
CA SER A 23 19.06 1.96 -8.70
C SER A 23 17.99 1.59 -7.65
N LEU A 24 17.13 2.57 -7.32
CA LEU A 24 16.05 2.40 -6.38
C LEU A 24 14.71 2.30 -7.09
N LEU A 25 13.97 1.24 -6.81
CA LEU A 25 12.59 1.07 -7.26
C LEU A 25 11.64 1.38 -6.11
N TYR A 26 10.84 2.43 -6.29
CA TYR A 26 9.74 2.76 -5.37
C TYR A 26 8.47 2.11 -5.87
N PHE A 27 7.82 1.34 -5.02
CA PHE A 27 6.58 0.66 -5.34
C PHE A 27 5.63 0.65 -4.13
N GLN A 28 4.37 0.44 -4.41
CA GLN A 28 3.34 0.25 -3.40
C GLN A 28 2.67 -1.10 -3.55
N GLN A 29 2.21 -1.66 -2.44
CA GLN A 29 1.34 -2.82 -2.39
C GLN A 29 0.01 -2.41 -1.75
N GLU A 30 -1.09 -2.77 -2.40
CA GLU A 30 -2.42 -2.56 -1.85
C GLU A 30 -2.89 -3.84 -1.15
N ARG A 31 -3.59 -3.67 -0.04
CA ARG A 31 -4.08 -4.79 0.75
C ARG A 31 -5.21 -5.55 0.07
N PHE A 32 -5.99 -4.88 -0.77
CA PHE A 32 -7.14 -5.44 -1.47
C PHE A 32 -6.98 -5.28 -2.98
N GLY A 33 -7.59 -6.19 -3.74
CA GLY A 33 -7.55 -6.18 -5.19
C GLY A 33 -6.54 -7.18 -5.76
N ASP A 34 -5.98 -6.86 -6.93
CA ASP A 34 -5.12 -7.76 -7.71
C ASP A 34 -3.65 -7.75 -7.26
N PHE A 35 -3.37 -7.53 -5.98
CA PHE A 35 -2.02 -7.41 -5.43
C PHE A 35 -1.52 -8.66 -4.70
N GLY A 36 -2.04 -9.84 -5.06
CA GLY A 36 -1.63 -11.10 -4.44
C GLY A 36 -2.05 -11.20 -2.97
N THR A 37 -3.16 -10.60 -2.62
CA THR A 37 -3.70 -10.63 -1.27
C THR A 37 -4.38 -11.95 -0.96
N ASN A 38 -4.26 -12.39 0.28
CA ASN A 38 -5.08 -13.44 0.83
C ASN A 38 -6.48 -12.90 1.09
N ASN A 39 -7.48 -13.41 0.37
CA ASN A 39 -8.86 -12.93 0.46
C ASN A 39 -9.50 -13.13 1.85
N SER A 40 -8.97 -14.04 2.66
CA SER A 40 -9.50 -14.32 4.00
C SER A 40 -8.95 -13.38 5.07
N THR A 41 -7.67 -13.01 4.98
CA THR A 41 -7.00 -12.16 5.98
C THR A 41 -6.77 -10.73 5.48
N GLY A 42 -6.80 -10.52 4.16
CA GLY A 42 -6.44 -9.25 3.52
C GLY A 42 -4.93 -8.99 3.50
N ASP A 43 -4.12 -9.95 3.94
CA ASP A 43 -2.66 -9.81 3.89
C ASP A 43 -2.16 -10.07 2.47
N HIS A 44 -1.15 -9.35 2.05
CA HIS A 44 -0.51 -9.53 0.75
C HIS A 44 0.83 -10.26 0.91
N SER A 45 1.24 -10.97 -0.15
CA SER A 45 2.58 -11.54 -0.22
C SER A 45 3.61 -10.42 -0.29
N VAL A 46 4.68 -10.53 0.48
CA VAL A 46 5.76 -9.53 0.48
C VAL A 46 6.79 -9.83 -0.59
N PHE A 47 7.40 -8.78 -1.12
CA PHE A 47 8.62 -8.93 -1.92
C PHE A 47 9.78 -9.28 -1.00
N GLU A 48 10.51 -10.33 -1.32
CA GLU A 48 11.64 -10.78 -0.50
C GLU A 48 12.72 -11.50 -1.32
N GLY A 49 13.92 -11.52 -0.76
CA GLY A 49 15.06 -12.24 -1.35
C GLY A 49 15.51 -11.67 -2.70
N ALA A 50 16.61 -12.22 -3.23
CA ALA A 50 17.13 -11.87 -4.54
C ALA A 50 16.35 -12.58 -5.66
N ASN A 51 15.03 -12.45 -5.61
CA ASN A 51 14.12 -13.03 -6.60
C ASN A 51 13.77 -12.01 -7.67
N VAL A 52 13.70 -12.45 -8.91
CA VAL A 52 13.41 -11.58 -10.05
C VAL A 52 12.03 -10.93 -9.90
N ILE A 53 11.99 -9.62 -10.06
CA ILE A 53 10.77 -8.81 -10.17
C ILE A 53 10.60 -8.47 -11.66
N THR A 54 9.41 -8.67 -12.19
CA THR A 54 9.10 -8.46 -13.60
C THR A 54 7.97 -7.46 -13.77
N GLY A 55 8.15 -6.50 -14.66
CA GLY A 55 7.11 -5.56 -15.11
C GLY A 55 6.11 -6.22 -16.05
N ALA A 56 4.83 -6.05 -15.80
CA ALA A 56 3.76 -6.70 -16.55
C ALA A 56 3.60 -6.16 -17.98
N THR A 57 3.91 -4.89 -18.20
CA THR A 57 3.76 -4.24 -19.51
C THR A 57 5.09 -4.13 -20.26
N SER A 58 6.13 -3.67 -19.56
CA SER A 58 7.46 -3.47 -20.15
C SER A 58 8.25 -4.76 -20.34
N SER A 59 7.91 -5.81 -19.58
CA SER A 59 8.70 -7.02 -19.41
C SER A 59 10.12 -6.75 -18.86
N ALA A 60 10.35 -5.56 -18.31
CA ALA A 60 11.60 -5.23 -17.64
C ALA A 60 11.76 -6.08 -16.39
N THR A 61 13.01 -6.45 -16.11
CA THR A 61 13.33 -7.26 -14.94
C THR A 61 14.31 -6.57 -14.02
N LEU A 62 14.13 -6.77 -12.73
CA LEU A 62 15.02 -6.30 -11.67
C LEU A 62 15.25 -7.45 -10.69
N THR A 63 16.50 -7.64 -10.28
CA THR A 63 16.85 -8.54 -9.17
C THR A 63 17.37 -7.68 -8.03
N PRO A 64 16.70 -7.67 -6.86
CA PRO A 64 17.17 -6.92 -5.71
C PRO A 64 18.55 -7.40 -5.22
N SER A 65 19.33 -6.49 -4.64
CA SER A 65 20.60 -6.81 -3.99
C SER A 65 20.38 -7.75 -2.79
N THR A 66 21.40 -8.53 -2.46
CA THR A 66 21.45 -9.29 -1.19
C THR A 66 22.10 -8.50 -0.06
N ASP A 67 22.64 -7.33 -0.38
CA ASP A 67 23.41 -6.54 0.59
C ASP A 67 22.50 -5.61 1.39
N SER A 68 22.97 -5.29 2.59
CA SER A 68 22.36 -4.28 3.43
C SER A 68 23.18 -3.01 3.33
N GLU A 69 22.58 -1.94 2.87
CA GLU A 69 23.26 -0.70 2.51
C GLU A 69 22.56 0.52 3.14
N THR A 70 23.32 1.61 3.25
CA THR A 70 22.77 2.93 3.54
C THR A 70 22.96 3.84 2.34
N ILE A 71 21.86 4.28 1.76
CA ILE A 71 21.84 5.05 0.51
C ILE A 71 21.45 6.49 0.84
N THR A 72 22.21 7.47 0.32
CA THR A 72 21.84 8.87 0.45
C THR A 72 20.90 9.27 -0.70
N LEU A 73 19.70 9.71 -0.34
CA LEU A 73 18.68 10.16 -1.26
C LEU A 73 18.97 11.55 -1.81
N ALA A 74 18.22 11.97 -2.83
CA ALA A 74 18.38 13.28 -3.47
C ALA A 74 18.14 14.47 -2.52
N ASN A 75 17.36 14.28 -1.47
CA ASN A 75 17.08 15.28 -0.43
C ASN A 75 18.07 15.25 0.74
N ASN A 76 19.22 14.56 0.60
CA ASN A 76 20.23 14.32 1.63
C ASN A 76 19.76 13.47 2.83
N ASN A 77 18.57 12.91 2.80
CA ASN A 77 18.15 11.91 3.78
C ASN A 77 18.82 10.56 3.48
N THR A 78 18.91 9.71 4.46
CA THR A 78 19.45 8.36 4.29
C THR A 78 18.35 7.32 4.34
N LEU A 79 18.45 6.34 3.46
CA LEU A 79 17.62 5.15 3.42
C LEU A 79 18.49 3.93 3.72
N SER A 80 18.10 3.15 4.70
CA SER A 80 18.78 1.88 5.00
C SER A 80 17.98 0.72 4.44
N THR A 81 18.67 -0.19 3.75
CA THR A 81 18.10 -1.43 3.25
C THR A 81 18.62 -2.63 4.01
N THR A 82 17.80 -3.66 4.08
CA THR A 82 18.21 -4.99 4.58
C THR A 82 17.98 -5.98 3.46
N SER A 83 19.06 -6.62 3.00
CA SER A 83 18.99 -7.58 1.88
C SER A 83 18.27 -7.01 0.65
N GLY A 84 18.57 -5.77 0.31
CA GLY A 84 18.02 -5.07 -0.85
C GLY A 84 16.64 -4.42 -0.67
N TYR A 85 16.03 -4.54 0.51
CA TYR A 85 14.70 -3.96 0.77
C TYR A 85 14.75 -2.93 1.91
N ALA A 86 14.05 -1.83 1.72
CA ALA A 86 13.79 -0.86 2.78
C ALA A 86 12.58 -1.27 3.61
N ASN A 87 12.51 -0.79 4.85
CA ASN A 87 11.29 -0.90 5.63
C ASN A 87 10.16 -0.09 4.97
N PRO A 88 8.92 -0.59 4.96
CA PRO A 88 7.80 0.15 4.41
C PRO A 88 7.56 1.44 5.21
N GLU A 89 7.24 2.54 4.50
CA GLU A 89 6.86 3.81 5.14
C GLU A 89 5.56 3.69 5.93
N LEU A 90 4.64 2.87 5.42
CA LEU A 90 3.39 2.54 6.08
C LEU A 90 3.36 1.05 6.35
N GLN A 91 3.27 0.69 7.61
CA GLN A 91 3.08 -0.69 8.03
C GLN A 91 1.60 -0.89 8.38
N PRO A 92 0.85 -1.67 7.59
CA PRO A 92 -0.55 -1.95 7.89
C PRO A 92 -0.70 -2.55 9.29
N ASP A 93 -1.78 -2.17 9.98
CA ASP A 93 -2.16 -2.70 11.30
C ASP A 93 -1.13 -2.47 12.43
N SER A 94 -0.17 -1.57 12.21
CA SER A 94 0.86 -1.24 13.22
C SER A 94 0.49 -0.10 14.17
N GLY A 95 -0.59 0.62 13.87
CA GLY A 95 -1.07 1.73 14.70
C GLY A 95 -1.82 1.28 15.95
N ASN A 96 -1.80 2.12 16.99
CA ASN A 96 -2.65 1.94 18.15
C ASN A 96 -3.96 2.72 17.96
N ILE A 97 -5.08 2.10 18.33
CA ILE A 97 -6.37 2.79 18.35
C ILE A 97 -6.38 3.75 19.53
N ILE A 98 -6.41 5.05 19.25
CA ILE A 98 -6.46 6.10 20.28
C ILE A 98 -7.89 6.37 20.69
N TYR A 99 -8.84 6.30 19.77
CA TYR A 99 -10.23 6.62 20.00
C TYR A 99 -11.14 5.82 19.06
N LEU A 100 -12.19 5.24 19.62
CA LEU A 100 -13.26 4.56 18.88
C LEU A 100 -14.59 5.19 19.28
N GLU A 101 -15.33 5.73 18.31
CA GLU A 101 -16.68 6.23 18.52
C GLU A 101 -17.69 5.31 17.83
N ASN A 102 -18.57 4.73 18.63
CA ASN A 102 -19.69 3.92 18.15
C ASN A 102 -20.99 4.54 18.65
N ARG A 103 -21.53 5.49 17.91
CA ARG A 103 -22.78 6.14 18.22
C ARG A 103 -23.94 5.31 17.73
N LYS A 104 -24.95 5.14 18.58
CA LYS A 104 -26.23 4.59 18.12
C LYS A 104 -26.86 5.56 17.12
N PRO A 105 -27.55 5.04 16.08
CA PRO A 105 -28.34 5.89 15.21
C PRO A 105 -29.30 6.75 16.03
N ILE A 106 -29.42 8.01 15.61
CA ILE A 106 -30.41 8.91 16.22
C ILE A 106 -31.79 8.32 15.95
N GLN A 107 -32.49 7.98 17.02
CA GLN A 107 -33.88 7.55 16.94
C GLN A 107 -34.77 8.71 17.36
N ARG A 108 -35.88 8.86 16.63
CA ARG A 108 -36.91 9.80 17.01
C ARG A 108 -37.56 9.33 18.31
N ASP A 109 -37.76 10.25 19.23
CA ASP A 109 -38.63 10.00 20.39
C ASP A 109 -40.07 9.79 19.91
N SER A 110 -40.81 8.92 20.60
CA SER A 110 -42.22 8.60 20.26
C SER A 110 -43.12 9.84 20.28
N ASP A 111 -42.73 10.87 21.04
CA ASP A 111 -43.51 12.11 21.21
C ASP A 111 -43.07 13.24 20.25
N GLN A 112 -42.06 12.99 19.41
CA GLN A 112 -41.63 13.93 18.39
C GLN A 112 -42.48 13.86 17.14
N THR A 113 -42.94 15.05 16.70
CA THR A 113 -43.57 15.23 15.38
C THR A 113 -42.64 15.99 14.45
N GLU A 114 -42.60 15.61 13.18
CA GLU A 114 -41.86 16.32 12.13
C GLU A 114 -42.82 16.82 11.07
N ASP A 115 -42.68 18.09 10.71
CA ASP A 115 -43.31 18.67 9.53
C ASP A 115 -42.27 18.87 8.44
N ILE A 116 -42.42 18.17 7.31
CA ILE A 116 -41.58 18.32 6.13
C ILE A 116 -42.33 19.16 5.10
N LYS A 117 -41.81 20.35 4.75
CA LYS A 117 -42.33 21.17 3.66
C LYS A 117 -41.43 21.04 2.45
N LEU A 118 -42.00 20.58 1.35
CA LEU A 118 -41.34 20.50 0.05
C LEU A 118 -41.85 21.62 -0.84
N ILE A 119 -40.97 22.52 -1.26
CA ILE A 119 -41.26 23.56 -2.23
C ILE A 119 -40.61 23.15 -3.56
N ILE A 120 -41.42 22.94 -4.59
CA ILE A 120 -40.95 22.59 -5.93
C ILE A 120 -41.24 23.81 -6.84
N GLU A 121 -40.19 24.37 -7.43
CA GLU A 121 -40.30 25.36 -8.51
C GLU A 121 -40.08 24.67 -9.86
N PHE A 122 -40.92 25.02 -10.82
CA PHE A 122 -40.84 24.50 -12.18
C PHE A 122 -40.36 25.57 -13.15
#